data_8c66375dfc71cec15669c075de25a489
#
_entry.id   8c66375dfc71cec15669c075de25a489
#
_cell.length_a   1.000
_cell.length_b   1.000
_cell.length_c   1.000
_cell.angle_alpha   90.00
_cell.angle_beta   90.00
_cell.angle_gamma   90.00
#
_symmetry.space_group_name_H-M   'P 1'
#
loop_
_entity.id
_entity.type
_entity.pdbx_description
1 polymer ?
#
loop_
_entity_poly.entity_id
_entity_poly.type
_entity_poly.pdbx_seq_one_letter_code
_entity_poly.pdbx_strand_id
1 'polypeptide(L)'
;MNQRRSNQEWLDELRGQRGIARQQQAHQDLADFVFVVGYNYLLKRQYSNSAPAIQHYMPEDLAALAEDHTQEILIKLTANDYARLNSYNGTGRFTGWVAVITRNHIASALRLIFFNHPHDNIDEINDLTTQDLDPTTQAALREIWDELSDCIRRLIDRRQHAFRRSVIENAPTITIANELECTESAVHQLVMHARRNLRDCMTAKGFGPDMLDLFES
;
A
#
# COMPACT_ATOMS: atom_id res chain seq x y z
N MET A 1 16.74 -16.87 14.74
CA MET A 1 15.37 -17.30 14.39
C MET A 1 14.42 -16.22 14.90
N ASN A 2 13.95 -15.32 14.04
CA ASN A 2 12.94 -14.33 14.42
C ASN A 2 11.61 -15.07 14.63
N GLN A 3 11.25 -15.31 15.88
CA GLN A 3 9.93 -15.78 16.23
C GLN A 3 8.93 -14.70 15.77
N ARG A 4 8.08 -15.02 14.79
CA ARG A 4 6.99 -14.13 14.36
C ARG A 4 6.07 -13.85 15.56
N ARG A 5 5.99 -12.59 15.98
CA ARG A 5 5.04 -12.17 17.01
C ARG A 5 3.60 -12.48 16.58
N SER A 6 2.81 -12.98 17.50
CA SER A 6 1.35 -13.02 17.38
C SER A 6 0.76 -11.61 17.46
N ASN A 7 -0.49 -11.43 17.04
CA ASN A 7 -1.18 -10.14 17.17
C ASN A 7 -1.21 -9.64 18.61
N GLN A 8 -1.47 -10.52 19.56
CA GLN A 8 -1.51 -10.17 20.98
C GLN A 8 -0.12 -9.78 21.51
N GLU A 9 0.93 -10.48 21.09
CA GLU A 9 2.30 -10.13 21.48
C GLU A 9 2.70 -8.74 20.97
N TRP A 10 2.33 -8.38 19.75
CA TRP A 10 2.53 -7.02 19.25
C TRP A 10 1.89 -5.97 20.15
N LEU A 11 0.62 -6.15 20.51
CA LEU A 11 -0.13 -5.20 21.33
C LEU A 11 0.42 -5.09 22.76
N ASP A 12 0.72 -6.24 23.39
CA ASP A 12 1.26 -6.28 24.76
C ASP A 12 2.64 -5.63 24.84
N GLU A 13 3.53 -5.94 23.86
CA GLU A 13 4.88 -5.40 23.84
C GLU A 13 4.89 -3.90 23.52
N LEU A 14 4.13 -3.42 22.55
CA LEU A 14 4.02 -2.00 22.23
C LEU A 14 3.50 -1.18 23.42
N ARG A 15 2.58 -1.72 24.22
CA ARG A 15 2.05 -1.10 25.44
C ARG A 15 2.98 -1.22 26.66
N GLY A 16 4.12 -1.88 26.52
CA GLY A 16 5.07 -2.07 27.62
C GLY A 16 4.69 -3.14 28.64
N GLN A 17 3.63 -3.92 28.38
CA GLN A 17 3.15 -4.95 29.33
C GLN A 17 4.13 -6.12 29.51
N ARG A 18 5.11 -6.25 28.61
CA ARG A 18 6.16 -7.29 28.66
C ARG A 18 7.55 -6.75 29.00
N GLY A 19 7.61 -5.53 29.55
CA GLY A 19 8.83 -4.87 29.99
C GLY A 19 9.48 -3.96 28.95
N ILE A 20 10.28 -3.01 29.44
CA ILE A 20 10.83 -1.89 28.65
C ILE A 20 11.67 -2.36 27.46
N ALA A 21 12.54 -3.37 27.68
CA ALA A 21 13.41 -3.85 26.59
C ALA A 21 12.59 -4.43 25.42
N ARG A 22 11.54 -5.20 25.70
CA ARG A 22 10.62 -5.73 24.67
C ARG A 22 9.80 -4.64 24.01
N GLN A 23 9.38 -3.64 24.78
CA GLN A 23 8.69 -2.48 24.26
C GLN A 23 9.55 -1.72 23.24
N GLN A 24 10.79 -1.40 23.61
CA GLN A 24 11.74 -0.73 22.71
C GLN A 24 11.96 -1.52 21.42
N GLN A 25 12.17 -2.84 21.54
CA GLN A 25 12.36 -3.70 20.37
C GLN A 25 11.09 -3.76 19.50
N ALA A 26 9.90 -3.83 20.09
CA ALA A 26 8.66 -3.83 19.34
C ALA A 26 8.42 -2.49 18.60
N HIS A 27 8.76 -1.37 19.21
CA HIS A 27 8.69 -0.06 18.56
C HIS A 27 9.68 0.04 17.40
N GLN A 28 10.91 -0.46 17.55
CA GLN A 28 11.89 -0.47 16.47
C GLN A 28 11.43 -1.36 15.30
N ASP A 29 11.01 -2.59 15.60
CA ASP A 29 10.54 -3.53 14.57
C ASP A 29 9.29 -2.99 13.85
N LEU A 30 8.42 -2.26 14.55
CA LEU A 30 7.27 -1.58 13.95
C LEU A 30 7.70 -0.42 13.05
N ALA A 31 8.69 0.37 13.48
CA ALA A 31 9.25 1.45 12.69
C ALA A 31 9.86 0.92 11.39
N ASP A 32 10.70 -0.10 11.49
CA ASP A 32 11.32 -0.76 10.33
C ASP A 32 10.27 -1.30 9.36
N PHE A 33 9.21 -1.93 9.91
CA PHE A 33 8.11 -2.44 9.09
C PHE A 33 7.35 -1.31 8.37
N VAL A 34 6.98 -0.25 9.08
CA VAL A 34 6.26 0.91 8.51
C VAL A 34 7.11 1.58 7.44
N PHE A 35 8.42 1.77 7.70
CA PHE A 35 9.35 2.32 6.72
C PHE A 35 9.39 1.49 5.44
N VAL A 36 9.59 0.18 5.54
CA VAL A 36 9.65 -0.72 4.37
C VAL A 36 8.35 -0.69 3.57
N VAL A 37 7.20 -0.72 4.24
CA VAL A 37 5.89 -0.62 3.58
C VAL A 37 5.73 0.74 2.90
N GLY A 38 6.11 1.82 3.58
CA GLY A 38 6.00 3.19 3.07
C GLY A 38 6.91 3.42 1.86
N TYR A 39 8.17 3.05 1.97
CA TYR A 39 9.16 3.18 0.91
C TYR A 39 8.75 2.41 -0.36
N ASN A 40 8.36 1.14 -0.20
CA ASN A 40 7.88 0.32 -1.32
C ASN A 40 6.60 0.89 -1.96
N TYR A 41 5.72 1.49 -1.15
CA TYR A 41 4.52 2.13 -1.67
C TYR A 41 4.87 3.38 -2.49
N LEU A 42 5.79 4.24 -2.01
CA LEU A 42 6.27 5.42 -2.72
C LEU A 42 6.96 5.05 -4.03
N LEU A 43 7.89 4.07 -4.00
CA LEU A 43 8.52 3.53 -5.21
C LEU A 43 7.49 3.09 -6.25
N LYS A 44 6.51 2.28 -5.82
CA LYS A 44 5.46 1.81 -6.73
C LYS A 44 4.67 2.97 -7.33
N ARG A 45 4.37 4.02 -6.55
CA ARG A 45 3.65 5.20 -7.03
C ARG A 45 4.47 6.03 -8.00
N GLN A 46 5.77 6.16 -7.77
CA GLN A 46 6.70 6.82 -8.66
C GLN A 46 6.75 6.10 -10.02
N TYR A 47 6.99 4.78 -10.02
CA TYR A 47 7.09 4.00 -11.27
C TYR A 47 5.77 3.87 -12.03
N SER A 48 4.63 3.93 -11.37
CA SER A 48 3.32 3.85 -12.04
C SER A 48 2.82 5.18 -12.58
N ASN A 49 3.62 6.25 -12.54
CA ASN A 49 3.22 7.62 -12.89
C ASN A 49 1.93 8.09 -12.18
N SER A 50 1.58 7.46 -11.08
CA SER A 50 0.35 7.77 -10.33
C SER A 50 0.55 8.79 -9.22
N ALA A 51 1.77 9.33 -9.08
CA ALA A 51 2.12 10.38 -8.14
C ALA A 51 3.12 11.37 -8.76
N PRO A 52 2.64 12.31 -9.61
CA PRO A 52 3.50 13.29 -10.28
C PRO A 52 4.43 14.06 -9.32
N ALA A 53 3.96 14.33 -8.11
CA ALA A 53 4.71 15.06 -7.10
C ALA A 53 6.05 14.42 -6.69
N ILE A 54 6.22 13.14 -6.88
CA ILE A 54 7.44 12.38 -6.50
C ILE A 54 8.15 11.76 -7.71
N GLN A 55 7.74 12.10 -8.92
CA GLN A 55 8.30 11.50 -10.14
C GLN A 55 9.81 11.75 -10.29
N HIS A 56 10.27 12.91 -9.85
CA HIS A 56 11.68 13.34 -9.97
C HIS A 56 12.50 13.08 -8.71
N TYR A 57 11.92 12.41 -7.71
CA TYR A 57 12.63 12.11 -6.47
C TYR A 57 13.71 11.05 -6.71
N MET A 58 14.91 11.32 -6.19
CA MET A 58 15.97 10.33 -6.12
C MET A 58 15.63 9.28 -5.03
N PRO A 59 16.27 8.11 -5.05
CA PRO A 59 16.04 7.09 -4.01
C PRO A 59 16.22 7.62 -2.58
N GLU A 60 17.16 8.53 -2.38
CA GLU A 60 17.42 9.18 -1.08
C GLU A 60 16.25 10.07 -0.65
N ASP A 61 15.64 10.80 -1.58
CA ASP A 61 14.47 11.65 -1.30
C ASP A 61 13.26 10.80 -0.94
N LEU A 62 13.05 9.68 -1.64
CA LEU A 62 11.99 8.73 -1.31
C LEU A 62 12.21 8.08 0.05
N ALA A 63 13.46 7.77 0.40
CA ALA A 63 13.80 7.22 1.71
C ALA A 63 13.54 8.25 2.81
N ALA A 64 13.96 9.50 2.64
CA ALA A 64 13.69 10.58 3.57
C ALA A 64 12.17 10.81 3.75
N LEU A 65 11.41 10.84 2.65
CA LEU A 65 9.96 10.97 2.70
C LEU A 65 9.29 9.78 3.41
N ALA A 66 9.78 8.56 3.19
CA ALA A 66 9.30 7.36 3.87
C ALA A 66 9.60 7.42 5.38
N GLU A 67 10.76 7.96 5.76
CA GLU A 67 11.15 8.14 7.16
C GLU A 67 10.26 9.16 7.87
N ASP A 68 10.00 10.31 7.26
CA ASP A 68 9.09 11.33 7.79
C ASP A 68 7.68 10.75 8.03
N HIS A 69 7.12 10.05 7.03
CA HIS A 69 5.83 9.39 7.19
C HIS A 69 5.86 8.28 8.24
N THR A 70 6.97 7.57 8.39
CA THR A 70 7.14 6.56 9.44
C THR A 70 7.00 7.18 10.82
N GLN A 71 7.69 8.30 11.06
CA GLN A 71 7.61 9.03 12.33
C GLN A 71 6.18 9.51 12.61
N GLU A 72 5.52 10.13 11.62
CA GLU A 72 4.13 10.58 11.78
C GLU A 72 3.15 9.44 12.08
N ILE A 73 3.31 8.28 11.44
CA ILE A 73 2.47 7.10 11.65
C ILE A 73 2.70 6.54 13.05
N LEU A 74 3.96 6.43 13.49
CA LEU A 74 4.28 5.96 14.83
C LEU A 74 3.69 6.87 15.90
N ILE A 75 3.82 8.21 15.74
CA ILE A 75 3.19 9.18 16.64
C ILE A 75 1.67 8.95 16.69
N LYS A 76 0.99 8.79 15.53
CA LYS A 76 -0.45 8.54 15.48
C LYS A 76 -0.86 7.22 16.10
N LEU A 77 -0.04 6.18 16.01
CA LEU A 77 -0.33 4.87 16.60
C LEU A 77 -0.15 4.86 18.10
N THR A 78 0.81 5.65 18.63
CA THR A 78 1.15 5.68 20.07
C THR A 78 0.46 6.81 20.84
N ALA A 79 -0.08 7.82 20.16
CA ALA A 79 -0.77 8.95 20.79
C ALA A 79 -2.01 8.51 21.57
N ASN A 80 -2.40 9.39 22.54
CA ASN A 80 -3.61 9.25 23.34
C ASN A 80 -3.75 7.86 23.97
N ASP A 81 -2.69 7.44 24.67
CA ASP A 81 -2.63 6.13 25.37
C ASP A 81 -2.95 4.96 24.42
N TYR A 82 -2.29 4.98 23.25
CA TYR A 82 -2.45 3.96 22.18
C TYR A 82 -3.88 3.81 21.67
N ALA A 83 -4.68 4.89 21.67
CA ALA A 83 -6.07 4.84 21.23
C ALA A 83 -6.23 4.22 19.85
N ARG A 84 -5.30 4.52 18.91
CA ARG A 84 -5.32 3.95 17.57
C ARG A 84 -5.03 2.45 17.56
N LEU A 85 -4.04 1.98 18.33
CA LEU A 85 -3.77 0.55 18.49
C LEU A 85 -4.94 -0.19 19.14
N ASN A 86 -5.67 0.48 20.06
CA ASN A 86 -6.86 -0.08 20.69
C ASN A 86 -8.03 -0.27 19.70
N SER A 87 -8.03 0.43 18.56
CA SER A 87 -9.05 0.25 17.51
C SER A 87 -8.82 -0.99 16.64
N TYR A 88 -7.68 -1.67 16.75
CA TYR A 88 -7.45 -2.94 16.08
C TYR A 88 -8.35 -4.03 16.67
N ASN A 89 -9.24 -4.57 15.84
CA ASN A 89 -10.29 -5.50 16.27
C ASN A 89 -9.88 -6.98 16.29
N GLY A 90 -8.59 -7.28 16.06
CA GLY A 90 -8.07 -8.65 16.02
C GLY A 90 -8.34 -9.41 14.71
N THR A 91 -9.05 -8.81 13.75
CA THR A 91 -9.32 -9.43 12.45
C THR A 91 -8.09 -9.31 11.55
N GLY A 92 -7.60 -10.46 11.07
CA GLY A 92 -6.39 -10.51 10.26
C GLY A 92 -5.09 -10.35 11.06
N ARG A 93 -3.98 -10.10 10.37
CA ARG A 93 -2.68 -9.87 11.00
C ARG A 93 -2.53 -8.41 11.42
N PHE A 94 -1.95 -8.17 12.60
CA PHE A 94 -1.62 -6.83 13.08
C PHE A 94 -0.76 -6.04 12.07
N THR A 95 0.26 -6.68 11.52
CA THR A 95 1.13 -6.05 10.50
C THR A 95 0.37 -5.71 9.22
N GLY A 96 -0.60 -6.52 8.80
CA GLY A 96 -1.47 -6.20 7.67
C GLY A 96 -2.31 -4.95 7.92
N TRP A 97 -2.90 -4.83 9.10
CA TRP A 97 -3.65 -3.64 9.50
C TRP A 97 -2.77 -2.37 9.54
N VAL A 98 -1.54 -2.48 10.08
CA VAL A 98 -0.57 -1.37 10.06
C VAL A 98 -0.20 -1.00 8.62
N ALA A 99 0.01 -1.99 7.73
CA ALA A 99 0.32 -1.72 6.34
C ALA A 99 -0.79 -0.92 5.62
N VAL A 100 -2.06 -1.21 5.92
CA VAL A 100 -3.20 -0.42 5.39
C VAL A 100 -3.16 1.02 5.90
N ILE A 101 -2.92 1.22 7.20
CA ILE A 101 -2.79 2.57 7.78
C ILE A 101 -1.65 3.34 7.10
N THR A 102 -0.49 2.70 6.93
CA THR A 102 0.69 3.29 6.30
C THR A 102 0.38 3.77 4.88
N ARG A 103 -0.18 2.88 4.05
CA ARG A 103 -0.52 3.22 2.66
C ARG A 103 -1.55 4.33 2.55
N ASN A 104 -2.61 4.27 3.37
CA ASN A 104 -3.66 5.29 3.37
C ASN A 104 -3.13 6.66 3.83
N HIS A 105 -2.21 6.66 4.80
CA HIS A 105 -1.58 7.88 5.27
C HIS A 105 -0.75 8.52 4.15
N ILE A 106 0.14 7.76 3.52
CA ILE A 106 1.00 8.25 2.43
C ILE A 106 0.16 8.65 1.22
N ALA A 107 -0.86 7.87 0.84
CA ALA A 107 -1.76 8.21 -0.25
C ALA A 107 -2.47 9.55 -0.02
N SER A 108 -2.86 9.84 1.22
CA SER A 108 -3.48 11.12 1.58
C SER A 108 -2.48 12.27 1.52
N ALA A 109 -1.25 12.06 2.00
CA ALA A 109 -0.18 13.05 1.93
C ALA A 109 0.19 13.38 0.47
N LEU A 110 0.35 12.38 -0.38
CA LEU A 110 0.63 12.59 -1.81
C LEU A 110 -0.48 13.36 -2.53
N ARG A 111 -1.74 13.13 -2.18
CA ARG A 111 -2.86 13.94 -2.71
C ARG A 111 -2.77 15.39 -2.28
N LEU A 112 -2.45 15.68 -1.03
CA LEU A 112 -2.28 17.05 -0.54
C LEU A 112 -1.13 17.77 -1.24
N ILE A 113 0.00 17.10 -1.47
CA ILE A 113 1.13 17.64 -2.23
C ILE A 113 0.68 17.96 -3.66
N PHE A 114 -0.05 17.06 -4.31
CA PHE A 114 -0.57 17.27 -5.66
C PHE A 114 -1.52 18.47 -5.78
N PHE A 115 -2.41 18.67 -4.81
CA PHE A 115 -3.33 19.81 -4.80
C PHE A 115 -2.65 21.15 -4.47
N ASN A 116 -1.54 21.12 -3.74
CA ASN A 116 -0.82 22.33 -3.33
C ASN A 116 0.25 22.78 -4.34
N HIS A 117 0.60 21.95 -5.35
CA HIS A 117 1.46 22.33 -6.46
C HIS A 117 0.64 22.44 -7.74
N PRO A 118 0.37 23.65 -8.25
CA PRO A 118 -0.24 23.83 -9.57
C PRO A 118 0.70 23.25 -10.64
N HIS A 119 0.10 22.50 -11.55
CA HIS A 119 0.76 21.78 -12.64
C HIS A 119 1.80 22.61 -13.40
N ASP A 120 3.06 22.25 -13.29
CA ASP A 120 4.05 22.56 -14.31
C ASP A 120 4.18 21.35 -15.26
N ASN A 121 3.79 21.62 -16.49
CA ASN A 121 3.95 20.87 -17.75
C ASN A 121 4.26 19.36 -17.74
N ILE A 122 3.24 18.62 -18.26
CA ILE A 122 3.19 17.15 -18.45
C ILE A 122 4.06 16.62 -19.64
N ASP A 123 4.76 17.45 -20.37
CA ASP A 123 5.29 17.07 -21.69
C ASP A 123 6.75 16.54 -21.75
N GLU A 124 7.45 16.32 -20.64
CA GLU A 124 8.88 15.95 -20.67
C GLU A 124 9.29 14.69 -19.91
N ILE A 125 8.48 13.65 -19.77
CA ILE A 125 8.94 12.42 -19.07
C ILE A 125 8.68 11.17 -19.89
N ASN A 126 9.60 10.90 -20.81
CA ASN A 126 9.77 9.61 -21.45
C ASN A 126 11.21 9.15 -21.33
N ASP A 127 11.74 8.87 -20.16
CA ASP A 127 12.94 8.02 -20.03
C ASP A 127 13.40 7.87 -18.57
N LEU A 128 12.76 7.01 -17.79
CA LEU A 128 13.38 6.45 -16.60
C LEU A 128 13.19 4.94 -16.59
N THR A 129 14.19 4.29 -17.11
CA THR A 129 14.34 2.85 -17.22
C THR A 129 14.55 2.22 -15.84
N THR A 130 13.95 1.08 -15.65
CA THR A 130 14.12 0.09 -14.57
C THR A 130 15.58 -0.43 -14.45
N GLN A 131 16.60 0.41 -14.54
CA GLN A 131 18.01 -0.02 -14.71
C GLN A 131 18.73 -0.40 -13.41
N ASP A 132 18.17 -0.14 -12.23
CA ASP A 132 18.87 -0.39 -10.96
C ASP A 132 18.45 -1.66 -10.20
N LEU A 133 17.47 -2.42 -10.72
CA LEU A 133 17.14 -3.72 -10.15
C LEU A 133 17.94 -4.83 -10.83
N ASP A 134 18.45 -5.77 -10.04
CA ASP A 134 19.13 -6.93 -10.59
C ASP A 134 18.22 -7.67 -11.60
N PRO A 135 18.77 -8.24 -12.68
CA PRO A 135 17.99 -8.87 -13.76
C PRO A 135 17.04 -9.98 -13.27
N THR A 136 17.39 -10.67 -12.19
CA THR A 136 16.57 -11.75 -11.60
C THR A 136 15.34 -11.17 -10.93
N THR A 137 15.49 -10.07 -10.20
CA THR A 137 14.37 -9.32 -9.58
C THR A 137 13.47 -8.70 -10.61
N GLN A 138 14.04 -8.16 -11.71
CA GLN A 138 13.24 -7.62 -12.83
C GLN A 138 12.42 -8.71 -13.52
N ALA A 139 13.03 -9.89 -13.78
CA ALA A 139 12.34 -11.01 -14.39
C ALA A 139 11.18 -11.52 -13.51
N ALA A 140 11.42 -11.67 -12.20
CA ALA A 140 10.40 -12.08 -11.24
C ALA A 140 9.23 -11.08 -11.16
N LEU A 141 9.52 -9.77 -11.16
CA LEU A 141 8.48 -8.74 -11.17
C LEU A 141 7.67 -8.75 -12.46
N ARG A 142 8.31 -8.98 -13.62
CA ARG A 142 7.60 -9.12 -14.89
C ARG A 142 6.66 -10.31 -14.89
N GLU A 143 7.11 -11.47 -14.44
CA GLU A 143 6.28 -12.67 -14.32
C GLU A 143 5.05 -12.41 -13.45
N ILE A 144 5.22 -11.77 -12.28
CA ILE A 144 4.12 -11.39 -11.38
C ILE A 144 3.13 -10.45 -12.09
N TRP A 145 3.64 -9.45 -12.83
CA TRP A 145 2.81 -8.50 -13.56
C TRP A 145 2.04 -9.14 -14.70
N ASP A 146 2.65 -10.05 -15.44
CA ASP A 146 2.02 -10.76 -16.54
C ASP A 146 0.88 -11.64 -16.02
N GLU A 147 1.12 -12.37 -14.94
CA GLU A 147 0.12 -13.22 -14.30
C GLU A 147 -1.03 -12.42 -13.67
N LEU A 148 -0.73 -11.29 -13.02
CA LEU A 148 -1.73 -10.39 -12.49
C LEU A 148 -2.58 -9.77 -13.61
N SER A 149 -1.93 -9.33 -14.70
CA SER A 149 -2.61 -8.75 -15.86
C SER A 149 -3.57 -9.76 -16.49
N ASP A 150 -3.16 -11.03 -16.56
CA ASP A 150 -4.02 -12.12 -17.01
C ASP A 150 -5.22 -12.34 -16.08
N CYS A 151 -5.02 -12.33 -14.77
CA CYS A 151 -6.10 -12.40 -13.79
C CYS A 151 -7.06 -11.20 -13.89
N ILE A 152 -6.54 -9.99 -14.12
CA ILE A 152 -7.37 -8.79 -14.34
C ILE A 152 -8.24 -8.95 -15.60
N ARG A 153 -7.70 -9.48 -16.69
CA ARG A 153 -8.44 -9.74 -17.94
C ARG A 153 -9.58 -10.73 -17.78
N ARG A 154 -9.49 -11.64 -16.79
CA ARG A 154 -10.54 -12.64 -16.50
C ARG A 154 -11.67 -12.11 -15.63
N LEU A 155 -11.53 -10.89 -15.08
CA LEU A 155 -12.62 -10.25 -14.34
C LEU A 155 -13.79 -9.92 -15.29
N ILE A 156 -15.01 -9.96 -14.74
CA ILE A 156 -16.20 -9.46 -15.43
C ILE A 156 -16.03 -7.96 -15.70
N ASP A 157 -16.41 -7.48 -16.88
CA ASP A 157 -16.18 -6.13 -17.39
C ASP A 157 -16.40 -5.01 -16.36
N ARG A 158 -17.53 -5.03 -15.65
CA ARG A 158 -17.83 -4.01 -14.64
C ARG A 158 -16.87 -4.04 -13.46
N ARG A 159 -16.41 -5.24 -13.03
CA ARG A 159 -15.42 -5.39 -11.96
C ARG A 159 -14.04 -4.99 -12.43
N GLN A 160 -13.69 -5.37 -13.66
CA GLN A 160 -12.43 -4.99 -14.28
C GLN A 160 -12.33 -3.47 -14.40
N HIS A 161 -13.37 -2.81 -14.92
CA HIS A 161 -13.43 -1.36 -15.06
C HIS A 161 -13.30 -0.67 -13.68
N ALA A 162 -14.14 -1.05 -12.71
CA ALA A 162 -14.10 -0.47 -11.37
C ALA A 162 -12.72 -0.65 -10.72
N PHE A 163 -12.11 -1.83 -10.86
CA PHE A 163 -10.78 -2.12 -10.32
C PHE A 163 -9.68 -1.27 -10.98
N ARG A 164 -9.65 -1.22 -12.31
CA ARG A 164 -8.67 -0.43 -13.06
C ARG A 164 -8.76 1.05 -12.71
N ARG A 165 -9.95 1.62 -12.79
CA ARG A 165 -10.18 3.03 -12.48
C ARG A 165 -9.85 3.37 -11.03
N SER A 166 -10.28 2.53 -10.06
CA SER A 166 -10.07 2.81 -8.63
C SER A 166 -8.63 2.53 -8.17
N VAL A 167 -8.04 1.38 -8.58
CA VAL A 167 -6.78 0.89 -8.00
C VAL A 167 -5.57 1.27 -8.85
N ILE A 168 -5.69 1.20 -10.18
CA ILE A 168 -4.57 1.48 -11.09
C ILE A 168 -4.51 2.97 -11.41
N GLU A 169 -5.68 3.57 -11.75
CA GLU A 169 -5.76 4.95 -12.22
C GLU A 169 -6.11 5.95 -11.09
N ASN A 170 -6.42 5.43 -9.89
CA ASN A 170 -6.77 6.22 -8.71
C ASN A 170 -7.90 7.25 -8.93
N ALA A 171 -8.87 6.91 -9.79
CA ALA A 171 -10.01 7.78 -10.08
C ALA A 171 -10.93 7.94 -8.85
N PRO A 172 -11.54 9.10 -8.65
CA PRO A 172 -12.51 9.32 -7.59
C PRO A 172 -13.71 8.36 -7.74
N THR A 173 -14.20 7.83 -6.61
CA THR A 173 -15.32 6.86 -6.58
C THR A 173 -16.57 7.42 -7.29
N ILE A 174 -16.85 8.72 -7.12
CA ILE A 174 -17.98 9.40 -7.78
C ILE A 174 -17.87 9.37 -9.31
N THR A 175 -16.65 9.52 -9.85
CA THR A 175 -16.40 9.43 -11.30
C THR A 175 -16.69 8.03 -11.82
N ILE A 176 -16.21 7.00 -11.10
CA ILE A 176 -16.44 5.59 -11.47
C ILE A 176 -17.93 5.24 -11.36
N ALA A 177 -18.62 5.76 -10.35
CA ALA A 177 -20.05 5.58 -10.16
C ALA A 177 -20.85 6.13 -11.35
N ASN A 178 -20.48 7.31 -11.84
CA ASN A 178 -21.08 7.92 -13.02
C ASN A 178 -20.77 7.12 -14.30
N GLU A 179 -19.52 6.67 -14.49
CA GLU A 179 -19.11 5.86 -15.65
C GLU A 179 -19.84 4.51 -15.72
N LEU A 180 -20.14 3.92 -14.56
CA LEU A 180 -20.80 2.62 -14.45
C LEU A 180 -22.32 2.72 -14.22
N GLU A 181 -22.87 3.93 -14.20
CA GLU A 181 -24.29 4.20 -13.91
C GLU A 181 -24.76 3.47 -12.63
N CYS A 182 -24.02 3.66 -11.53
CA CYS A 182 -24.30 3.01 -10.25
C CYS A 182 -23.98 3.93 -9.06
N THR A 183 -24.25 3.47 -7.84
CA THR A 183 -23.92 4.22 -6.62
C THR A 183 -22.45 4.04 -6.23
N GLU A 184 -21.90 4.97 -5.48
CA GLU A 184 -20.54 4.85 -4.92
C GLU A 184 -20.39 3.59 -4.06
N SER A 185 -21.42 3.22 -3.30
CA SER A 185 -21.44 1.98 -2.52
C SER A 185 -21.31 0.74 -3.42
N ALA A 186 -21.96 0.74 -4.60
CA ALA A 186 -21.84 -0.33 -5.57
C ALA A 186 -20.44 -0.39 -6.17
N VAL A 187 -19.76 0.74 -6.40
CA VAL A 187 -18.36 0.79 -6.84
C VAL A 187 -17.46 0.13 -5.80
N HIS A 188 -17.61 0.45 -4.51
CA HIS A 188 -16.83 -0.19 -3.45
C HIS A 188 -17.03 -1.72 -3.43
N GLN A 189 -18.26 -2.20 -3.62
CA GLN A 189 -18.54 -3.63 -3.72
C GLN A 189 -17.90 -4.27 -4.96
N LEU A 190 -17.97 -3.60 -6.12
CA LEU A 190 -17.33 -4.09 -7.35
C LEU A 190 -15.81 -4.24 -7.16
N VAL A 191 -15.15 -3.25 -6.57
CA VAL A 191 -13.71 -3.27 -6.29
C VAL A 191 -13.38 -4.35 -5.27
N MET A 192 -14.16 -4.49 -4.19
CA MET A 192 -13.98 -5.55 -3.19
C MET A 192 -14.07 -6.95 -3.82
N HIS A 193 -15.08 -7.20 -4.65
CA HIS A 193 -15.24 -8.47 -5.34
C HIS A 193 -14.14 -8.72 -6.38
N ALA A 194 -13.68 -7.66 -7.09
CA ALA A 194 -12.56 -7.76 -8.01
C ALA A 194 -11.28 -8.18 -7.27
N ARG A 195 -10.97 -7.54 -6.14
CA ARG A 195 -9.81 -7.91 -5.30
C ARG A 195 -9.86 -9.35 -4.84
N ARG A 196 -11.03 -9.81 -4.39
CA ARG A 196 -11.22 -11.21 -3.99
C ARG A 196 -10.94 -12.18 -5.14
N ASN A 197 -11.53 -11.91 -6.32
CA ASN A 197 -11.32 -12.77 -7.50
C ASN A 197 -9.86 -12.77 -7.96
N LEU A 198 -9.17 -11.62 -7.88
CA LEU A 198 -7.74 -11.52 -8.21
C LEU A 198 -6.90 -12.33 -7.24
N ARG A 199 -7.20 -12.26 -5.94
CA ARG A 199 -6.54 -13.08 -4.93
C ARG A 199 -6.69 -14.56 -5.23
N ASP A 200 -7.92 -15.02 -5.45
CA ASP A 200 -8.21 -16.43 -5.75
C ASP A 200 -7.47 -16.87 -7.02
N CYS A 201 -7.44 -16.03 -8.05
CA CYS A 201 -6.73 -16.30 -9.31
C CYS A 201 -5.21 -16.40 -9.11
N MET A 202 -4.60 -15.44 -8.39
CA MET A 202 -3.15 -15.44 -8.12
C MET A 202 -2.74 -16.59 -7.21
N THR A 203 -3.55 -16.93 -6.21
CA THR A 203 -3.33 -18.09 -5.35
C THR A 203 -3.35 -19.39 -6.15
N ALA A 204 -4.28 -19.54 -7.10
CA ALA A 204 -4.34 -20.69 -7.99
C ALA A 204 -3.11 -20.82 -8.91
N LYS A 205 -2.39 -19.69 -9.16
CA LYS A 205 -1.14 -19.64 -9.91
C LYS A 205 0.10 -19.82 -9.02
N GLY A 206 -0.07 -20.13 -7.73
CA GLY A 206 1.02 -20.41 -6.79
C GLY A 206 1.59 -19.20 -6.06
N PHE A 207 1.00 -18.01 -6.24
CA PHE A 207 1.41 -16.83 -5.51
C PHE A 207 0.81 -16.84 -4.10
N GLY A 208 1.66 -16.78 -3.08
CA GLY A 208 1.24 -16.85 -1.68
C GLY A 208 0.46 -15.60 -1.24
N PRO A 209 -0.35 -15.71 -0.15
CA PRO A 209 -1.15 -14.61 0.37
C PRO A 209 -0.32 -13.37 0.75
N ASP A 210 0.94 -13.55 1.13
CA ASP A 210 1.84 -12.43 1.48
C ASP A 210 2.16 -11.50 0.30
N MET A 211 2.06 -12.01 -0.94
CA MET A 211 2.20 -11.18 -2.16
C MET A 211 0.90 -10.46 -2.55
N LEU A 212 -0.23 -10.95 -2.08
CA LEU A 212 -1.55 -10.41 -2.42
C LEU A 212 -1.98 -9.27 -1.50
N ASP A 213 -1.34 -9.12 -0.34
CA ASP A 213 -1.52 -7.97 0.56
C ASP A 213 -1.13 -6.63 -0.13
N LEU A 214 -0.37 -6.69 -1.22
CA LEU A 214 -0.06 -5.53 -2.08
C LEU A 214 -1.31 -4.93 -2.77
N PHE A 215 -2.41 -5.67 -2.82
CA PHE A 215 -3.65 -5.27 -3.49
C PHE A 215 -4.80 -4.95 -2.52
N GLU A 216 -4.56 -5.03 -1.19
CA GLU A 216 -5.57 -4.81 -0.15
C GLU A 216 -5.60 -3.37 0.40
N SER A 217 -5.39 -2.36 -0.42
CA SER A 217 -5.63 -0.97 0.03
C SER A 217 -6.88 -0.39 -0.61
#